data_23c196bba8e595ccafc88cd0b1d51ac1
#
_entry.id   23c196bba8e595ccafc88cd0b1d51ac1
#
_cell.length_a   1.000
_cell.length_b   1.000
_cell.length_c   1.000
_cell.angle_alpha   90.00
_cell.angle_beta   90.00
_cell.angle_gamma   90.00
#
_symmetry.space_group_name_H-M   'P 1'
#
loop_
_entity.id
_entity.type
_entity.pdbx_description
1 polymer ?
#
loop_
_entity_poly.entity_id
_entity_poly.type
_entity_poly.pdbx_seq_one_letter_code
_entity_poly.pdbx_strand_id
1 'polypeptide(L)'
;MKKSKSAAPADPLIPLELPEQFHVFYSNSITKELAAPLRFEDASLILPDGTAVRRRNIRRNGSEIDFGAACPDPGIKYAAVSGTIHAGKPCRARLGIGVDWWFDCFCNGQHIFGTTDSGNGVWPPAVDNFIFDLPLRAGRNELVIFTRRGTGSWKAVLGAPPETGDPDRPMPPEPPSEVLYGPYLTNPGPDHASVSYVVQGRQPLELEYRKKGCRTWQKLRHLRGGQLVDEGPVVRFDLTGLEPDTVYQYRALRRLPREFRQAQPDAVREFRTFSLKKQEFSFWMMSDTHVPKRAKLQLLRTLLGKRPELRKADLFFHLGDFNSYLDNVQLELFDSFLKLIPSGQFITALRGNHEFDGWQATHFLKYLSSPDHKSYHAFRIGEIFFLGLDTGHHLPKDSKNSFQRYTGLNELDTLLEEQREWLETVVRSEDFRTAKYRIVMGHVAPHSQPDEFKHMVPRLRRMTAKFFRGDPTPYPIDLWIAGHTHRYQVSPAAPNWRFPMIVLAGGSKKYYQGAAFYFKVTAQDITFEVIDTAGKTHAGFRLSASGKTPVLEPV
;
A
#
# COMPACT_ATOMS: atom_id res chain seq x y z
N MET A 1 -56.71 14.81 7.52
CA MET A 1 -55.51 15.51 7.99
C MET A 1 -55.04 14.90 9.31
N LYS A 2 -54.05 14.00 9.28
CA LYS A 2 -53.40 13.48 10.49
C LYS A 2 -52.28 14.47 10.85
N LYS A 3 -52.39 15.10 12.02
CA LYS A 3 -51.34 15.96 12.60
C LYS A 3 -50.09 15.11 12.76
N SER A 4 -49.00 15.48 12.08
CA SER A 4 -47.66 14.94 12.34
C SER A 4 -47.29 15.27 13.79
N LYS A 5 -46.97 14.25 14.59
CA LYS A 5 -46.37 14.46 15.90
C LYS A 5 -45.03 15.18 15.65
N SER A 6 -44.91 16.41 16.16
CA SER A 6 -43.61 17.10 16.21
C SER A 6 -42.63 16.21 16.98
N ALA A 7 -41.47 15.94 16.39
CA ALA A 7 -40.41 15.29 17.10
C ALA A 7 -40.08 16.11 18.36
N ALA A 8 -39.86 15.46 19.49
CA ALA A 8 -39.40 16.12 20.70
C ALA A 8 -38.11 16.88 20.37
N PRO A 9 -37.89 18.09 20.94
CA PRO A 9 -36.67 18.83 20.71
C PRO A 9 -35.47 17.95 21.10
N ALA A 10 -34.48 17.91 20.23
CA ALA A 10 -33.23 17.17 20.51
C ALA A 10 -32.59 17.73 21.78
N ASP A 11 -32.04 16.85 22.63
CA ASP A 11 -31.33 17.25 23.84
C ASP A 11 -30.25 18.29 23.52
N PRO A 12 -30.02 19.31 24.37
CA PRO A 12 -29.06 20.36 24.11
C PRO A 12 -27.65 19.77 24.03
N LEU A 13 -26.84 20.27 23.10
CA LEU A 13 -25.42 19.96 23.00
C LEU A 13 -24.65 20.82 24.02
N ILE A 14 -23.83 20.20 24.85
CA ILE A 14 -23.00 20.88 25.85
C ILE A 14 -21.51 20.63 25.58
N PRO A 15 -20.60 21.53 26.04
CA PRO A 15 -19.15 21.24 26.04
C PRO A 15 -18.83 19.94 26.77
N LEU A 16 -17.94 19.13 26.22
CA LEU A 16 -17.50 17.87 26.80
C LEU A 16 -16.36 18.11 27.78
N GLU A 17 -16.57 17.77 29.05
CA GLU A 17 -15.51 17.69 30.04
C GLU A 17 -15.10 16.23 30.26
N LEU A 18 -13.90 15.89 29.79
CA LEU A 18 -13.34 14.55 29.94
C LEU A 18 -12.55 14.43 31.26
N PRO A 19 -12.60 13.26 31.93
CA PRO A 19 -11.82 13.02 33.15
C PRO A 19 -10.31 13.09 32.84
N GLU A 20 -9.52 13.49 33.81
CA GLU A 20 -8.05 13.43 33.75
C GLU A 20 -7.52 12.00 33.96
N GLN A 21 -8.26 11.19 34.70
CA GLN A 21 -7.91 9.82 35.06
C GLN A 21 -8.90 8.83 34.47
N PHE A 22 -8.34 7.76 33.88
CA PHE A 22 -9.05 6.61 33.38
C PHE A 22 -8.58 5.35 34.08
N HIS A 23 -9.41 4.30 34.07
CA HIS A 23 -9.03 2.95 34.45
C HIS A 23 -8.88 2.10 33.18
N VAL A 24 -7.85 1.27 33.13
CA VAL A 24 -7.56 0.41 31.99
C VAL A 24 -7.34 -1.04 32.42
N PHE A 25 -7.90 -1.95 31.63
CA PHE A 25 -7.80 -3.40 31.79
C PHE A 25 -7.11 -3.96 30.54
N TYR A 26 -6.09 -4.78 30.72
CA TYR A 26 -5.27 -5.34 29.63
C TYR A 26 -5.35 -6.86 29.60
N SER A 27 -5.78 -7.45 28.48
CA SER A 27 -5.73 -8.91 28.27
C SER A 27 -6.01 -9.25 26.81
N ASN A 28 -5.43 -10.33 26.31
CA ASN A 28 -5.73 -10.85 24.97
C ASN A 28 -7.12 -11.52 24.85
N SER A 29 -7.82 -11.71 25.97
CA SER A 29 -9.16 -12.29 26.02
C SER A 29 -10.28 -11.28 26.25
N ILE A 30 -9.98 -9.97 26.27
CA ILE A 30 -11.02 -8.93 26.35
C ILE A 30 -11.70 -8.79 25.00
N THR A 31 -13.02 -8.81 24.99
CA THR A 31 -13.86 -8.49 23.83
C THR A 31 -14.62 -7.19 24.05
N LYS A 32 -15.17 -6.62 22.98
CA LYS A 32 -15.99 -5.40 23.06
C LYS A 32 -17.25 -5.60 23.92
N GLU A 33 -17.84 -6.79 23.89
CA GLU A 33 -19.00 -7.15 24.70
C GLU A 33 -18.70 -7.19 26.20
N LEU A 34 -17.49 -7.66 26.58
CA LEU A 34 -17.01 -7.63 27.97
C LEU A 34 -16.65 -6.22 28.41
N ALA A 35 -16.16 -5.38 27.52
CA ALA A 35 -15.79 -4.00 27.81
C ALA A 35 -17.01 -3.09 27.97
N ALA A 36 -18.04 -3.26 27.15
CA ALA A 36 -19.22 -2.38 27.10
C ALA A 36 -19.88 -2.08 28.46
N PRO A 37 -20.08 -3.06 29.39
CA PRO A 37 -20.76 -2.82 30.67
C PRO A 37 -19.82 -2.27 31.77
N LEU A 38 -18.52 -2.09 31.51
CA LEU A 38 -17.56 -1.62 32.50
C LEU A 38 -17.96 -0.28 33.11
N ARG A 39 -17.66 -0.15 34.42
CA ARG A 39 -17.83 1.08 35.19
C ARG A 39 -16.48 1.53 35.73
N PHE A 40 -16.35 2.82 35.97
CA PHE A 40 -15.10 3.38 36.50
C PHE A 40 -14.73 2.81 37.88
N GLU A 41 -15.72 2.44 38.74
CA GLU A 41 -15.48 1.82 40.04
C GLU A 41 -15.02 0.36 39.98
N ASP A 42 -15.16 -0.34 38.87
CA ASP A 42 -14.82 -1.74 38.76
C ASP A 42 -13.35 -1.98 39.08
N ALA A 43 -13.07 -2.83 40.05
CA ALA A 43 -11.70 -3.18 40.50
C ALA A 43 -11.06 -4.23 39.59
N SER A 44 -11.89 -5.04 38.91
CA SER A 44 -11.46 -6.08 37.98
C SER A 44 -12.52 -6.35 36.92
N LEU A 45 -12.05 -6.81 35.78
CA LEU A 45 -12.86 -7.37 34.68
C LEU A 45 -12.75 -8.90 34.72
N ILE A 46 -13.86 -9.60 34.79
CA ILE A 46 -13.88 -11.07 34.81
C ILE A 46 -13.98 -11.59 33.38
N LEU A 47 -13.00 -12.39 32.97
CA LEU A 47 -12.96 -13.04 31.67
C LEU A 47 -13.85 -14.30 31.64
N PRO A 48 -14.20 -14.84 30.45
CA PRO A 48 -15.05 -16.03 30.33
C PRO A 48 -14.48 -17.29 31.00
N ASP A 49 -13.18 -17.37 31.17
CA ASP A 49 -12.49 -18.46 31.87
C ASP A 49 -12.45 -18.29 33.41
N GLY A 50 -13.07 -17.23 33.94
CA GLY A 50 -13.05 -16.88 35.36
C GLY A 50 -11.86 -16.05 35.81
N THR A 51 -10.90 -15.77 34.94
CA THR A 51 -9.72 -14.95 35.26
C THR A 51 -10.13 -13.51 35.55
N ALA A 52 -9.65 -12.96 36.67
CA ALA A 52 -9.86 -11.57 37.05
C ALA A 52 -8.71 -10.68 36.55
N VAL A 53 -8.98 -9.81 35.60
CA VAL A 53 -8.05 -8.79 35.10
C VAL A 53 -8.18 -7.55 35.99
N ARG A 54 -7.14 -7.22 36.76
CA ARG A 54 -7.13 -6.05 37.64
C ARG A 54 -6.96 -4.76 36.85
N ARG A 55 -7.67 -3.70 37.29
CA ARG A 55 -7.54 -2.36 36.75
C ARG A 55 -6.17 -1.76 37.00
N ARG A 56 -5.74 -0.89 36.08
CA ARG A 56 -4.61 0.02 36.27
C ARG A 56 -5.10 1.46 36.07
N ASN A 57 -4.45 2.41 36.71
CA ASN A 57 -4.74 3.82 36.52
C ASN A 57 -3.90 4.34 35.34
N ILE A 58 -4.52 5.13 34.49
CA ILE A 58 -3.85 5.86 33.41
C ILE A 58 -4.32 7.32 33.44
N ARG A 59 -3.40 8.26 33.29
CA ARG A 59 -3.72 9.68 33.22
C ARG A 59 -3.61 10.18 31.80
N ARG A 60 -4.51 11.06 31.44
CA ARG A 60 -4.47 11.82 30.21
C ARG A 60 -3.41 12.93 30.31
N ASN A 61 -2.58 13.06 29.28
CA ASN A 61 -1.66 14.19 29.13
C ASN A 61 -2.18 15.11 28.02
N GLY A 62 -2.76 16.26 28.41
CA GLY A 62 -3.54 17.07 27.48
C GLY A 62 -4.73 16.26 26.92
N SER A 63 -4.75 16.01 25.62
CA SER A 63 -5.74 15.15 24.94
C SER A 63 -5.28 13.70 24.75
N GLU A 64 -4.01 13.37 25.04
CA GLU A 64 -3.42 12.05 24.75
C GLU A 64 -3.53 11.08 25.93
N ILE A 65 -3.85 9.83 25.63
CA ILE A 65 -3.74 8.66 26.54
C ILE A 65 -2.79 7.66 25.88
N ASP A 66 -1.67 7.34 26.54
CA ASP A 66 -0.69 6.35 26.05
C ASP A 66 -0.94 4.98 26.70
N PHE A 67 -1.68 4.13 26.00
CA PHE A 67 -1.95 2.75 26.45
C PHE A 67 -0.69 1.87 26.41
N GLY A 68 0.22 2.16 25.46
CA GLY A 68 1.44 1.37 25.30
C GLY A 68 2.40 1.53 26.47
N ALA A 69 2.55 2.76 26.97
CA ALA A 69 3.40 3.04 28.15
C ALA A 69 2.85 2.42 29.44
N ALA A 70 1.54 2.29 29.57
CA ALA A 70 0.88 1.71 30.74
C ALA A 70 0.69 0.17 30.65
N CYS A 71 0.94 -0.44 29.50
CA CYS A 71 0.73 -1.86 29.26
C CYS A 71 1.79 -2.71 29.97
N PRO A 72 1.37 -3.71 30.80
CA PRO A 72 2.31 -4.52 31.58
C PRO A 72 3.14 -5.49 30.75
N ASP A 73 2.66 -5.88 29.56
CA ASP A 73 3.28 -6.86 28.70
C ASP A 73 3.08 -6.45 27.23
N PRO A 74 4.16 -6.31 26.45
CA PRO A 74 4.09 -5.94 25.03
C PRO A 74 3.35 -6.98 24.14
N GLY A 75 3.16 -8.20 24.62
CA GLY A 75 2.38 -9.24 23.94
C GLY A 75 0.86 -9.04 24.01
N ILE A 76 0.38 -8.17 24.90
CA ILE A 76 -1.05 -7.87 25.01
C ILE A 76 -1.52 -6.98 23.88
N LYS A 77 -2.64 -7.34 23.28
CA LYS A 77 -3.22 -6.69 22.08
C LYS A 77 -4.49 -5.90 22.37
N TYR A 78 -5.18 -6.14 23.48
CA TYR A 78 -6.47 -5.53 23.76
C TYR A 78 -6.48 -4.82 25.10
N ALA A 79 -7.19 -3.70 25.15
CA ALA A 79 -7.47 -2.97 26.36
C ALA A 79 -8.91 -2.47 26.39
N ALA A 80 -9.50 -2.46 27.58
CA ALA A 80 -10.73 -1.77 27.88
C ALA A 80 -10.44 -0.62 28.83
N VAL A 81 -10.90 0.58 28.49
CA VAL A 81 -10.59 1.82 29.22
C VAL A 81 -11.90 2.44 29.67
N SER A 82 -12.05 2.73 30.95
CA SER A 82 -13.24 3.36 31.50
C SER A 82 -12.95 4.72 32.13
N GLY A 83 -13.86 5.66 31.90
CA GLY A 83 -13.81 7.01 32.50
C GLY A 83 -15.21 7.52 32.80
N THR A 84 -15.34 8.44 33.76
CA THR A 84 -16.63 8.99 34.17
C THR A 84 -16.81 10.41 33.65
N ILE A 85 -17.97 10.65 33.02
CA ILE A 85 -18.42 11.98 32.60
C ILE A 85 -19.63 12.37 33.46
N HIS A 86 -19.68 13.61 33.94
CA HIS A 86 -20.79 14.13 34.71
C HIS A 86 -21.63 15.11 33.90
N ALA A 87 -22.94 14.98 33.94
CA ALA A 87 -23.89 15.91 33.31
C ALA A 87 -24.96 16.35 34.31
N GLY A 88 -25.22 17.65 34.40
CA GLY A 88 -26.23 18.19 35.33
C GLY A 88 -27.69 17.84 34.95
N LYS A 89 -27.94 17.58 33.68
CA LYS A 89 -29.22 17.19 33.09
C LYS A 89 -29.03 16.31 31.88
N PRO A 90 -30.04 15.59 31.39
CA PRO A 90 -29.93 14.87 30.13
C PRO A 90 -29.56 15.83 29.00
N CYS A 91 -28.52 15.43 28.22
CA CYS A 91 -27.97 16.26 27.16
C CYS A 91 -27.13 15.39 26.20
N ARG A 92 -26.60 16.01 25.14
CA ARG A 92 -25.57 15.41 24.30
C ARG A 92 -24.27 16.16 24.49
N ALA A 93 -23.15 15.43 24.46
CA ALA A 93 -21.83 16.04 24.43
C ALA A 93 -21.05 15.49 23.24
N ARG A 94 -20.42 16.35 22.47
CA ARG A 94 -19.67 15.94 21.29
C ARG A 94 -18.28 15.49 21.66
N LEU A 95 -17.94 14.23 21.35
CA LEU A 95 -16.61 13.66 21.51
C LEU A 95 -15.90 13.58 20.17
N GLY A 96 -14.67 14.06 20.16
CA GLY A 96 -13.72 13.79 19.12
C GLY A 96 -12.66 12.78 19.62
N ILE A 97 -12.34 11.80 18.80
CA ILE A 97 -11.39 10.74 19.13
C ILE A 97 -10.53 10.33 17.93
N GLY A 98 -9.24 10.15 18.16
CA GLY A 98 -8.35 9.43 17.26
C GLY A 98 -7.60 8.36 18.04
N VAL A 99 -7.38 7.19 17.44
CA VAL A 99 -6.65 6.09 18.05
C VAL A 99 -5.63 5.56 17.04
N ASP A 100 -4.42 5.22 17.47
CA ASP A 100 -3.37 4.66 16.58
C ASP A 100 -3.85 3.44 15.79
N TRP A 101 -4.75 2.63 16.39
CA TRP A 101 -5.23 1.39 15.82
C TRP A 101 -6.76 1.33 15.83
N TRP A 102 -7.36 0.30 16.38
CA TRP A 102 -8.81 0.10 16.35
C TRP A 102 -9.44 0.38 17.68
N PHE A 103 -10.65 0.90 17.65
CA PHE A 103 -11.41 1.14 18.86
C PHE A 103 -12.92 0.97 18.65
N ASP A 104 -13.63 0.71 19.74
CA ASP A 104 -15.06 0.89 19.90
C ASP A 104 -15.33 1.76 21.12
N CYS A 105 -16.26 2.69 21.01
CA CYS A 105 -16.68 3.61 22.07
C CYS A 105 -18.09 3.29 22.53
N PHE A 106 -18.26 3.21 23.84
CA PHE A 106 -19.53 2.96 24.51
C PHE A 106 -19.82 4.09 25.48
N CYS A 107 -21.10 4.43 25.61
CA CYS A 107 -21.61 5.35 26.62
C CYS A 107 -22.73 4.64 27.41
N ASN A 108 -22.56 4.48 28.72
CA ASN A 108 -23.49 3.75 29.59
C ASN A 108 -23.85 2.34 29.07
N GLY A 109 -22.88 1.63 28.52
CA GLY A 109 -23.03 0.29 27.94
C GLY A 109 -23.60 0.26 26.52
N GLN A 110 -24.05 1.38 25.99
CA GLN A 110 -24.53 1.47 24.61
C GLN A 110 -23.36 1.73 23.65
N HIS A 111 -23.22 0.95 22.58
CA HIS A 111 -22.25 1.18 21.51
C HIS A 111 -22.63 2.47 20.77
N ILE A 112 -21.67 3.39 20.65
CA ILE A 112 -21.86 4.68 20.00
C ILE A 112 -21.17 4.72 18.64
N PHE A 113 -19.89 4.31 18.60
CA PHE A 113 -19.07 4.34 17.38
C PHE A 113 -17.93 3.34 17.51
N GLY A 114 -17.44 2.81 16.38
CA GLY A 114 -16.27 1.93 16.38
C GLY A 114 -15.64 1.75 15.03
N THR A 115 -14.37 1.32 15.04
CA THR A 115 -13.54 1.06 13.86
C THR A 115 -13.04 -0.39 13.82
N THR A 116 -13.36 -1.22 14.83
CA THR A 116 -12.87 -2.61 14.88
C THR A 116 -13.39 -3.47 13.73
N ASP A 117 -14.56 -3.17 13.20
CA ASP A 117 -15.18 -3.92 12.10
C ASP A 117 -14.92 -3.28 10.73
N SER A 118 -14.64 -1.96 10.67
CA SER A 118 -14.47 -1.20 9.42
C SER A 118 -13.04 -0.77 9.11
N GLY A 119 -12.13 -0.90 10.08
CA GLY A 119 -10.79 -0.35 10.01
C GLY A 119 -10.72 1.11 10.45
N ASN A 120 -9.57 1.54 10.96
CA ASN A 120 -9.35 2.92 11.39
C ASN A 120 -9.10 3.86 10.20
N GLY A 121 -8.24 3.48 9.26
CA GLY A 121 -7.99 4.24 8.02
C GLY A 121 -7.38 5.64 8.18
N VAL A 122 -7.15 6.13 9.41
CA VAL A 122 -6.70 7.49 9.70
C VAL A 122 -5.52 7.48 10.68
N TRP A 123 -4.46 8.19 10.33
CA TRP A 123 -3.26 8.35 11.15
C TRP A 123 -2.57 9.68 10.79
N PRO A 124 -1.96 10.43 11.72
CA PRO A 124 -1.86 10.18 13.17
C PRO A 124 -3.20 10.35 13.92
N PRO A 125 -3.31 9.82 15.17
CA PRO A 125 -4.49 10.05 15.99
C PRO A 125 -4.66 11.55 16.29
N ALA A 126 -5.86 12.05 16.05
CA ALA A 126 -6.24 13.44 16.32
C ALA A 126 -7.70 13.51 16.80
N VAL A 127 -8.05 14.56 17.53
CA VAL A 127 -9.40 14.73 18.09
C VAL A 127 -10.49 14.78 17.00
N ASP A 128 -10.15 15.19 15.81
CA ASP A 128 -11.05 15.32 14.66
C ASP A 128 -11.07 14.11 13.72
N ASN A 129 -10.36 13.02 14.04
CA ASN A 129 -10.40 11.80 13.22
C ASN A 129 -11.81 11.21 13.15
N PHE A 130 -12.46 11.09 14.31
CA PHE A 130 -13.85 10.59 14.44
C PHE A 130 -14.61 11.47 15.41
N ILE A 131 -15.76 11.98 14.98
CA ILE A 131 -16.59 12.91 15.77
C ILE A 131 -18.00 12.34 15.89
N PHE A 132 -18.49 12.18 17.10
CA PHE A 132 -19.85 11.71 17.37
C PHE A 132 -20.38 12.25 18.70
N ASP A 133 -21.71 12.21 18.88
CA ASP A 133 -22.37 12.71 20.06
C ASP A 133 -22.56 11.58 21.09
N LEU A 134 -22.21 11.84 22.34
CA LEU A 134 -22.46 10.98 23.49
C LEU A 134 -23.83 11.33 24.11
N PRO A 135 -24.78 10.40 24.23
CA PRO A 135 -26.04 10.62 24.94
C PRO A 135 -25.78 10.51 26.44
N LEU A 136 -25.80 11.65 27.14
CA LEU A 136 -25.54 11.73 28.56
C LEU A 136 -26.88 11.81 29.35
N ARG A 137 -26.95 11.03 30.42
CA ARG A 137 -28.03 11.11 31.45
C ARG A 137 -27.62 12.12 32.52
N ALA A 138 -28.61 12.64 33.26
CA ALA A 138 -28.31 13.42 34.46
C ALA A 138 -27.50 12.59 35.46
N GLY A 139 -26.48 13.20 36.03
CA GLY A 139 -25.53 12.56 36.93
C GLY A 139 -24.32 11.92 36.22
N ARG A 140 -23.92 10.78 36.72
CA ARG A 140 -22.75 10.04 36.27
C ARG A 140 -23.03 9.23 34.99
N ASN A 141 -22.09 9.33 34.04
CA ASN A 141 -22.10 8.56 32.79
C ASN A 141 -20.77 7.83 32.64
N GLU A 142 -20.82 6.60 32.16
CA GLU A 142 -19.65 5.78 31.90
C GLU A 142 -19.24 5.88 30.44
N LEU A 143 -18.05 6.39 30.18
CA LEU A 143 -17.39 6.34 28.88
C LEU A 143 -16.44 5.15 28.86
N VAL A 144 -16.65 4.22 27.95
CA VAL A 144 -15.76 3.08 27.78
C VAL A 144 -15.20 3.05 26.37
N ILE A 145 -13.90 2.85 26.28
CA ILE A 145 -13.18 2.68 25.00
C ILE A 145 -12.56 1.29 25.02
N PHE A 146 -13.02 0.42 24.14
CA PHE A 146 -12.34 -0.83 23.83
C PHE A 146 -11.35 -0.52 22.71
N THR A 147 -10.10 -0.97 22.84
CA THR A 147 -9.07 -0.72 21.83
C THR A 147 -8.23 -1.96 21.59
N ARG A 148 -7.84 -2.14 20.33
CA ARG A 148 -6.97 -3.21 19.86
C ARG A 148 -5.69 -2.61 19.31
N ARG A 149 -4.55 -3.14 19.75
CA ARG A 149 -3.22 -2.74 19.31
C ARG A 149 -2.79 -3.47 18.05
N GLY A 150 -2.14 -2.74 17.12
CA GLY A 150 -1.34 -3.31 16.03
C GLY A 150 0.16 -3.38 16.36
N THR A 151 0.99 -3.05 15.38
CA THR A 151 2.47 -3.06 15.50
C THR A 151 2.99 -1.63 15.69
N GLY A 152 3.40 -1.22 16.85
CA GLY A 152 3.96 0.13 17.11
C GLY A 152 3.38 0.79 18.34
N SER A 153 3.20 2.11 18.30
CA SER A 153 2.58 2.88 19.38
C SER A 153 1.13 2.47 19.62
N TRP A 154 0.63 2.75 20.81
CA TRP A 154 -0.74 2.46 21.18
C TRP A 154 -1.30 3.62 22.00
N LYS A 155 -1.86 4.59 21.31
CA LYS A 155 -2.32 5.85 21.88
C LYS A 155 -3.73 6.20 21.40
N ALA A 156 -4.41 6.99 22.20
CA ALA A 156 -5.62 7.69 21.81
C ALA A 156 -5.49 9.18 22.11
N VAL A 157 -6.14 9.99 21.27
CA VAL A 157 -6.31 11.43 21.47
C VAL A 157 -7.81 11.70 21.61
N LEU A 158 -8.23 12.27 22.74
CA LEU A 158 -9.64 12.50 23.10
C LEU A 158 -9.86 13.98 23.43
N GLY A 159 -10.97 14.54 23.00
CA GLY A 159 -11.32 15.92 23.33
C GLY A 159 -12.69 16.34 22.84
N ALA A 160 -13.10 17.54 23.22
CA ALA A 160 -14.19 18.22 22.54
C ALA A 160 -13.68 18.62 21.14
N PRO A 161 -14.29 18.13 20.06
CA PRO A 161 -13.94 18.62 18.74
C PRO A 161 -14.33 20.09 18.66
N PRO A 162 -13.65 20.87 17.83
CA PRO A 162 -13.99 22.25 17.65
C PRO A 162 -15.45 22.38 17.18
N GLU A 163 -16.20 23.32 17.73
CA GLU A 163 -17.57 23.62 17.31
C GLU A 163 -17.60 24.07 15.85
N THR A 164 -18.44 23.41 15.05
CA THR A 164 -18.68 23.83 13.67
C THR A 164 -19.80 24.86 13.65
N GLY A 165 -19.55 26.07 13.17
CA GLY A 165 -20.63 27.02 12.85
C GLY A 165 -20.54 28.45 13.39
N ASP A 166 -19.48 28.84 14.10
CA ASP A 166 -19.26 30.25 14.47
C ASP A 166 -18.49 30.94 13.33
N PRO A 167 -19.08 31.92 12.62
CA PRO A 167 -18.41 32.64 11.54
C PRO A 167 -17.22 33.50 12.03
N ASP A 168 -17.20 33.88 13.30
CA ASP A 168 -16.12 34.69 13.92
C ASP A 168 -15.05 33.81 14.60
N ARG A 169 -15.22 32.52 14.54
CA ARG A 169 -14.26 31.57 15.11
C ARG A 169 -12.92 31.68 14.41
N PRO A 170 -11.79 31.81 15.15
CA PRO A 170 -10.48 31.60 14.54
C PRO A 170 -10.48 30.22 13.89
N MET A 171 -10.17 30.17 12.61
CA MET A 171 -10.07 28.90 11.89
C MET A 171 -9.25 27.92 12.72
N PRO A 172 -9.69 26.65 12.85
CA PRO A 172 -8.85 25.66 13.52
C PRO A 172 -7.47 25.66 12.87
N PRO A 173 -6.40 25.33 13.60
CA PRO A 173 -5.10 25.16 12.99
C PRO A 173 -5.29 24.19 11.82
N GLU A 174 -4.89 24.63 10.64
CA GLU A 174 -5.02 23.81 9.44
C GLU A 174 -4.33 22.48 9.69
N PRO A 175 -4.97 21.37 9.32
CA PRO A 175 -4.31 20.06 9.38
C PRO A 175 -2.99 20.14 8.59
N PRO A 176 -1.95 19.41 8.99
CA PRO A 176 -0.71 19.38 8.26
C PRO A 176 -1.02 19.10 6.78
N SER A 177 -0.59 20.02 5.92
CA SER A 177 -0.78 19.94 4.48
C SER A 177 0.59 19.80 3.86
N GLU A 178 0.94 18.58 3.49
CA GLU A 178 2.31 18.22 3.12
C GLU A 178 2.34 17.17 2.00
N VAL A 179 3.29 17.32 1.10
CA VAL A 179 3.69 16.24 0.19
C VAL A 179 4.71 15.39 0.91
N LEU A 180 4.31 14.18 1.30
CA LEU A 180 5.18 13.24 2.02
C LEU A 180 6.19 12.56 1.10
N TYR A 181 5.73 12.11 -0.07
CA TYR A 181 6.57 11.41 -1.05
C TYR A 181 6.16 11.78 -2.48
N GLY A 182 7.10 11.66 -3.38
CA GLY A 182 6.89 11.91 -4.79
C GLY A 182 7.63 13.16 -5.30
N PRO A 183 7.49 13.44 -6.59
CA PRO A 183 6.73 12.63 -7.53
C PRO A 183 7.37 11.29 -7.80
N TYR A 184 6.54 10.29 -8.14
CA TYR A 184 6.98 9.04 -8.70
C TYR A 184 6.18 8.74 -9.97
N LEU A 185 6.83 8.04 -10.92
CA LEU A 185 6.28 7.74 -12.22
C LEU A 185 5.81 6.30 -12.27
N THR A 186 4.61 6.09 -12.82
CA THR A 186 4.06 4.75 -13.11
C THR A 186 3.46 4.75 -14.52
N ASN A 187 3.01 3.59 -15.00
CA ASN A 187 2.38 3.41 -16.30
C ASN A 187 3.25 3.90 -17.47
N PRO A 188 4.39 3.24 -17.70
CA PRO A 188 5.25 3.57 -18.83
C PRO A 188 4.56 3.27 -20.17
N GLY A 189 4.50 4.24 -21.06
CA GLY A 189 3.91 4.06 -22.38
C GLY A 189 4.48 4.99 -23.44
N PRO A 190 4.09 4.80 -24.70
CA PRO A 190 4.50 5.68 -25.79
C PRO A 190 3.74 7.01 -25.79
N ASP A 191 2.50 7.00 -25.33
CA ASP A 191 1.57 8.12 -25.41
C ASP A 191 0.95 8.50 -24.05
N HIS A 192 1.41 7.87 -23.00
CA HIS A 192 0.91 8.09 -21.63
C HIS A 192 1.98 7.90 -20.56
N ALA A 193 1.71 8.47 -19.39
CA ALA A 193 2.48 8.31 -18.16
C ALA A 193 1.61 8.71 -16.96
N SER A 194 1.88 8.19 -15.79
CA SER A 194 1.25 8.67 -14.55
C SER A 194 2.27 9.30 -13.62
N VAL A 195 1.91 10.46 -13.06
CA VAL A 195 2.70 11.17 -12.05
C VAL A 195 1.91 11.17 -10.75
N SER A 196 2.48 10.63 -9.70
CA SER A 196 1.80 10.48 -8.42
C SER A 196 2.56 11.12 -7.27
N TYR A 197 1.80 11.59 -6.28
CA TYR A 197 2.28 12.16 -5.02
C TYR A 197 1.55 11.50 -3.86
N VAL A 198 2.27 11.23 -2.78
CA VAL A 198 1.67 10.84 -1.50
C VAL A 198 1.57 12.08 -0.64
N VAL A 199 0.39 12.38 -0.14
CA VAL A 199 0.11 13.60 0.61
C VAL A 199 -0.43 13.28 2.00
N GLN A 200 -0.17 14.17 2.95
CA GLN A 200 -0.77 14.17 4.27
C GLN A 200 -1.72 15.36 4.41
N GLY A 201 -2.85 15.11 5.05
CA GLY A 201 -3.86 16.14 5.25
C GLY A 201 -4.48 16.59 3.94
N ARG A 202 -4.89 17.86 3.91
CA ARG A 202 -5.53 18.48 2.75
C ARG A 202 -4.50 19.22 1.90
N GLN A 203 -3.97 18.56 0.88
CA GLN A 203 -3.00 19.15 -0.04
C GLN A 203 -3.53 19.13 -1.48
N PRO A 204 -4.28 20.17 -1.90
CA PRO A 204 -4.69 20.29 -3.28
C PRO A 204 -3.48 20.47 -4.21
N LEU A 205 -3.37 19.60 -5.20
CA LEU A 205 -2.31 19.64 -6.20
C LEU A 205 -2.90 19.82 -7.60
N GLU A 206 -2.16 20.56 -8.42
CA GLU A 206 -2.35 20.61 -9.86
C GLU A 206 -1.04 20.14 -10.50
N LEU A 207 -1.07 19.56 -11.69
CA LEU A 207 0.14 19.21 -12.44
C LEU A 207 0.27 20.13 -13.64
N GLU A 208 1.45 20.72 -13.82
CA GLU A 208 1.85 21.35 -15.07
C GLU A 208 2.85 20.46 -15.81
N TYR A 209 2.64 20.27 -17.10
CA TYR A 209 3.56 19.52 -17.96
C TYR A 209 3.69 20.16 -19.33
N ARG A 210 4.81 19.91 -20.00
CA ARG A 210 5.08 20.36 -21.36
C ARG A 210 6.13 19.50 -22.03
N LYS A 211 6.14 19.47 -23.34
CA LYS A 211 7.26 18.96 -24.13
C LYS A 211 8.51 19.83 -23.85
N LYS A 212 9.66 19.20 -23.65
CA LYS A 212 10.91 19.94 -23.42
C LYS A 212 11.22 20.85 -24.61
N GLY A 213 11.53 22.10 -24.31
CA GLY A 213 11.75 23.15 -25.32
C GLY A 213 10.49 23.98 -25.64
N CYS A 214 9.29 23.51 -25.32
CA CYS A 214 8.07 24.33 -25.45
C CYS A 214 7.98 25.36 -24.31
N ARG A 215 7.45 26.55 -24.64
CA ARG A 215 7.26 27.62 -23.64
C ARG A 215 5.99 27.44 -22.82
N THR A 216 4.93 26.92 -23.42
CA THR A 216 3.61 26.83 -22.81
C THR A 216 3.48 25.57 -21.94
N TRP A 217 3.00 25.74 -20.73
CA TRP A 217 2.63 24.65 -19.83
C TRP A 217 1.17 24.25 -20.06
N GLN A 218 0.92 22.97 -20.21
CA GLN A 218 -0.41 22.38 -20.09
C GLN A 218 -0.66 22.12 -18.60
N LYS A 219 -1.94 22.23 -18.19
CA LYS A 219 -2.32 22.06 -16.79
C LYS A 219 -3.36 20.97 -16.64
N LEU A 220 -3.09 20.03 -15.75
CA LEU A 220 -4.01 18.96 -15.37
C LEU A 220 -4.52 19.19 -13.94
N ARG A 221 -5.84 19.09 -13.78
CA ARG A 221 -6.56 19.31 -12.52
C ARG A 221 -7.60 18.22 -12.30
N HIS A 222 -7.72 17.77 -11.07
CA HIS A 222 -8.85 16.95 -10.66
C HIS A 222 -9.93 17.84 -10.09
N LEU A 223 -11.07 17.92 -10.77
CA LEU A 223 -12.19 18.76 -10.36
C LEU A 223 -13.43 17.90 -10.11
N ARG A 224 -14.12 18.17 -9.00
CA ARG A 224 -15.45 17.63 -8.71
C ARG A 224 -16.36 18.76 -8.28
N GLY A 225 -17.47 18.94 -9.00
CA GLY A 225 -18.41 20.05 -8.72
C GLY A 225 -17.76 21.44 -8.78
N GLY A 226 -16.72 21.65 -9.62
CA GLY A 226 -15.99 22.91 -9.76
C GLY A 226 -14.90 23.15 -8.70
N GLN A 227 -14.68 22.22 -7.79
CA GLN A 227 -13.64 22.30 -6.76
C GLN A 227 -12.48 21.36 -7.06
N LEU A 228 -11.25 21.79 -6.70
CA LEU A 228 -10.10 20.90 -6.71
C LEU A 228 -10.31 19.80 -5.67
N VAL A 229 -10.16 18.55 -6.16
CA VAL A 229 -10.20 17.37 -5.32
C VAL A 229 -8.87 17.22 -4.61
N ASP A 230 -8.93 16.97 -3.32
CA ASP A 230 -7.78 16.74 -2.44
C ASP A 230 -7.88 15.37 -1.75
N GLU A 231 -8.47 14.41 -2.45
CA GLU A 231 -8.64 13.05 -1.92
C GLU A 231 -7.27 12.37 -1.79
N GLY A 232 -6.70 12.50 -0.59
CA GLY A 232 -5.50 11.75 -0.22
C GLY A 232 -5.80 10.27 0.08
N PRO A 233 -4.81 9.46 0.37
CA PRO A 233 -3.40 9.81 0.53
C PRO A 233 -2.60 9.89 -0.78
N VAL A 234 -3.15 9.54 -1.93
CA VAL A 234 -2.46 9.59 -3.23
C VAL A 234 -3.17 10.53 -4.19
N VAL A 235 -2.44 11.49 -4.71
CA VAL A 235 -2.87 12.33 -5.82
C VAL A 235 -2.13 11.87 -7.07
N ARG A 236 -2.86 11.31 -8.05
CA ARG A 236 -2.31 10.74 -9.27
C ARG A 236 -2.81 11.49 -10.48
N PHE A 237 -1.92 11.88 -11.36
CA PHE A 237 -2.21 12.55 -12.63
C PHE A 237 -1.87 11.60 -13.77
N ASP A 238 -2.88 11.18 -14.52
CA ASP A 238 -2.73 10.36 -15.71
C ASP A 238 -2.60 11.26 -16.93
N LEU A 239 -1.41 11.29 -17.52
CA LEU A 239 -1.08 12.02 -18.73
C LEU A 239 -1.37 11.13 -19.94
N THR A 240 -2.15 11.62 -20.88
CA THR A 240 -2.52 10.90 -22.11
C THR A 240 -2.29 11.78 -23.34
N GLY A 241 -2.23 11.17 -24.52
CA GLY A 241 -2.02 11.90 -25.77
C GLY A 241 -0.62 12.52 -25.87
N LEU A 242 0.35 11.91 -25.20
CA LEU A 242 1.75 12.32 -25.29
C LEU A 242 2.35 11.84 -26.62
N GLU A 243 3.39 12.54 -27.07
CA GLU A 243 4.16 12.10 -28.24
C GLU A 243 5.15 11.00 -27.84
N PRO A 244 5.29 9.92 -28.64
CA PRO A 244 6.27 8.89 -28.39
C PRO A 244 7.72 9.40 -28.42
N ASP A 245 8.60 8.71 -27.68
CA ASP A 245 10.06 8.99 -27.60
C ASP A 245 10.40 10.47 -27.31
N THR A 246 9.58 11.12 -26.51
CA THR A 246 9.63 12.56 -26.27
C THR A 246 9.92 12.86 -24.80
N VAL A 247 10.81 13.82 -24.56
CA VAL A 247 11.09 14.31 -23.21
C VAL A 247 10.03 15.33 -22.81
N TYR A 248 9.38 15.08 -21.69
CA TYR A 248 8.45 15.98 -21.05
C TYR A 248 9.04 16.55 -19.75
N GLN A 249 8.78 17.83 -19.54
CA GLN A 249 9.01 18.52 -18.27
C GLN A 249 7.70 18.58 -17.51
N TYR A 250 7.75 18.38 -16.18
CA TYR A 250 6.57 18.48 -15.34
C TYR A 250 6.92 19.02 -13.95
N ARG A 251 5.91 19.57 -13.28
CA ARG A 251 5.98 20.08 -11.90
C ARG A 251 4.61 20.09 -11.25
N ALA A 252 4.53 19.86 -9.96
CA ALA A 252 3.32 20.13 -9.21
C ALA A 252 3.17 21.62 -8.91
N LEU A 253 1.93 22.06 -8.86
CA LEU A 253 1.53 23.34 -8.26
C LEU A 253 0.82 23.03 -6.96
N ARG A 254 1.45 23.36 -5.83
CA ARG A 254 0.87 23.17 -4.50
C ARG A 254 0.08 24.41 -4.12
N ARG A 255 -1.18 24.23 -3.71
CA ARG A 255 -1.97 25.29 -3.10
C ARG A 255 -1.60 25.39 -1.63
N LEU A 256 -1.14 26.58 -1.22
CA LEU A 256 -0.74 26.78 0.17
C LEU A 256 -1.96 26.92 1.08
N PRO A 257 -1.95 26.30 2.26
CA PRO A 257 -2.90 26.60 3.31
C PRO A 257 -2.99 28.12 3.54
N ARG A 258 -4.18 28.63 3.89
CA ARG A 258 -4.49 30.05 4.06
C ARG A 258 -4.42 30.93 2.82
N GLU A 259 -3.67 30.50 1.79
CA GLU A 259 -3.42 31.23 0.55
C GLU A 259 -3.79 30.41 -0.69
N PHE A 260 -4.91 29.69 -0.68
CA PHE A 260 -5.32 28.81 -1.80
C PHE A 260 -5.46 29.51 -3.15
N ARG A 261 -5.48 30.85 -3.18
CA ARG A 261 -5.40 31.64 -4.43
C ARG A 261 -4.03 31.52 -5.09
N GLN A 262 -2.98 31.34 -4.30
CA GLN A 262 -1.61 31.24 -4.77
C GLN A 262 -1.22 29.77 -4.94
N ALA A 263 -0.55 29.47 -6.04
CA ALA A 263 0.04 28.17 -6.28
C ALA A 263 1.56 28.30 -6.32
N GLN A 264 2.25 27.49 -5.52
CA GLN A 264 3.71 27.38 -5.56
C GLN A 264 4.13 26.22 -6.44
N PRO A 265 4.94 26.47 -7.48
CA PRO A 265 5.48 25.41 -8.29
C PRO A 265 6.60 24.66 -7.55
N ASP A 266 6.61 23.34 -7.66
CA ASP A 266 7.74 22.51 -7.31
C ASP A 266 8.89 22.62 -8.32
N ALA A 267 10.01 21.97 -8.02
CA ALA A 267 11.11 21.84 -8.95
C ALA A 267 10.65 21.13 -10.24
N VAL A 268 11.13 21.63 -11.37
CA VAL A 268 10.87 21.01 -12.67
C VAL A 268 11.63 19.68 -12.74
N ARG A 269 10.92 18.62 -13.15
CA ARG A 269 11.46 17.30 -13.38
C ARG A 269 11.19 16.87 -14.82
N GLU A 270 11.85 15.82 -15.25
CA GLU A 270 11.73 15.30 -16.60
C GLU A 270 11.45 13.81 -16.60
N PHE A 271 10.71 13.36 -17.60
CA PHE A 271 10.62 11.96 -18.00
C PHE A 271 10.61 11.86 -19.53
N ARG A 272 10.90 10.68 -20.06
CA ARG A 272 10.79 10.39 -21.47
C ARG A 272 9.70 9.35 -21.69
N THR A 273 8.79 9.60 -22.63
CA THR A 273 7.85 8.59 -23.13
C THR A 273 8.59 7.53 -23.94
N PHE A 274 8.06 6.32 -23.94
CA PHE A 274 8.63 5.24 -24.72
C PHE A 274 8.16 5.26 -26.18
N SER A 275 8.78 4.43 -27.01
CA SER A 275 8.40 4.25 -28.41
C SER A 275 8.41 2.77 -28.75
N LEU A 276 7.48 2.33 -29.59
CA LEU A 276 7.48 0.98 -30.17
C LEU A 276 8.72 0.70 -31.04
N LYS A 277 9.44 1.74 -31.43
CA LYS A 277 10.69 1.64 -32.22
C LYS A 277 11.95 1.76 -31.37
N LYS A 278 11.83 1.97 -30.06
CA LYS A 278 13.02 2.11 -29.17
C LYS A 278 13.77 0.79 -29.13
N GLN A 279 15.02 0.79 -29.54
CA GLN A 279 15.87 -0.40 -29.61
C GLN A 279 16.87 -0.49 -28.46
N GLU A 280 17.08 0.61 -27.73
CA GLU A 280 18.05 0.67 -26.63
C GLU A 280 17.40 1.28 -25.39
N PHE A 281 17.33 0.52 -24.32
CA PHE A 281 16.93 0.97 -23.00
C PHE A 281 17.44 0.02 -21.92
N SER A 282 17.31 0.41 -20.67
CA SER A 282 17.70 -0.42 -19.55
C SER A 282 16.64 -0.44 -18.46
N PHE A 283 16.60 -1.53 -17.74
CA PHE A 283 15.74 -1.66 -16.57
C PHE A 283 16.40 -2.55 -15.52
N TRP A 284 15.97 -2.41 -14.30
CA TRP A 284 16.43 -3.26 -13.22
C TRP A 284 15.28 -3.75 -12.36
N MET A 285 15.51 -4.83 -11.64
CA MET A 285 14.49 -5.54 -10.91
C MET A 285 14.94 -5.94 -9.52
N MET A 286 14.00 -5.93 -8.58
CA MET A 286 14.13 -6.53 -7.26
C MET A 286 12.85 -7.28 -6.91
N SER A 287 12.92 -8.14 -5.90
CA SER A 287 11.81 -8.85 -5.27
C SER A 287 12.15 -9.13 -3.81
N ASP A 288 11.18 -9.58 -3.01
CA ASP A 288 11.42 -10.15 -1.67
C ASP A 288 12.28 -9.26 -0.76
N THR A 289 11.94 -7.98 -0.68
CA THR A 289 12.66 -7.01 0.14
C THR A 289 12.10 -6.88 1.55
N HIS A 290 11.30 -7.81 2.01
CA HIS A 290 10.67 -7.83 3.33
C HIS A 290 11.64 -8.19 4.47
N VAL A 291 12.73 -7.46 4.53
CA VAL A 291 13.72 -7.45 5.61
C VAL A 291 13.54 -6.19 6.48
N PRO A 292 14.10 -6.12 7.69
CA PRO A 292 13.98 -4.92 8.52
C PRO A 292 14.34 -3.63 7.78
N LYS A 293 13.57 -2.58 7.99
CA LYS A 293 13.70 -1.27 7.29
C LYS A 293 15.15 -0.79 7.15
N ARG A 294 15.94 -0.87 8.24
CA ARG A 294 17.36 -0.45 8.20
C ARG A 294 18.18 -1.26 7.20
N ALA A 295 17.99 -2.58 7.18
CA ALA A 295 18.71 -3.46 6.25
C ALA A 295 18.28 -3.20 4.80
N LYS A 296 16.99 -3.00 4.55
CA LYS A 296 16.42 -2.65 3.25
C LYS A 296 16.99 -1.35 2.71
N LEU A 297 16.97 -0.29 3.51
CA LEU A 297 17.53 1.01 3.12
C LEU A 297 19.05 0.93 2.88
N GLN A 298 19.76 0.14 3.68
CA GLN A 298 21.21 -0.08 3.47
C GLN A 298 21.48 -0.82 2.17
N LEU A 299 20.72 -1.88 1.87
CA LEU A 299 20.81 -2.62 0.62
C LEU A 299 20.62 -1.70 -0.59
N LEU A 300 19.53 -0.93 -0.61
CA LEU A 300 19.26 0.01 -1.70
C LEU A 300 20.35 1.08 -1.86
N ARG A 301 20.79 1.67 -0.76
CA ARG A 301 21.89 2.65 -0.80
C ARG A 301 23.18 2.04 -1.34
N THR A 302 23.46 0.79 -0.97
CA THR A 302 24.65 0.07 -1.47
C THR A 302 24.52 -0.18 -2.97
N LEU A 303 23.40 -0.72 -3.43
CA LEU A 303 23.15 -0.96 -4.85
C LEU A 303 23.23 0.34 -5.66
N LEU A 304 22.43 1.32 -5.31
CA LEU A 304 22.37 2.61 -6.02
C LEU A 304 23.66 3.44 -5.90
N GLY A 305 24.48 3.20 -4.88
CA GLY A 305 25.79 3.86 -4.70
C GLY A 305 26.91 3.22 -5.51
N LYS A 306 26.93 1.88 -5.59
CA LYS A 306 27.96 1.13 -6.31
C LYS A 306 27.66 0.87 -7.77
N ARG A 307 26.38 0.97 -8.15
CA ARG A 307 25.86 0.68 -9.48
C ARG A 307 25.11 1.92 -10.02
N PRO A 308 25.85 2.94 -10.48
CA PRO A 308 25.24 4.20 -10.96
C PRO A 308 24.32 4.00 -12.17
N GLU A 309 24.49 2.93 -12.95
CA GLU A 309 23.60 2.56 -14.04
C GLU A 309 22.17 2.24 -13.56
N LEU A 310 21.99 1.73 -12.34
CA LEU A 310 20.65 1.50 -11.77
C LEU A 310 19.89 2.80 -11.58
N ARG A 311 20.60 3.92 -11.27
CA ARG A 311 19.98 5.25 -11.17
C ARG A 311 19.60 5.85 -12.51
N LYS A 312 20.25 5.39 -13.57
CA LYS A 312 20.07 5.90 -14.94
C LYS A 312 19.15 5.02 -15.78
N ALA A 313 18.77 3.86 -15.27
CA ALA A 313 17.86 2.97 -15.96
C ALA A 313 16.50 3.64 -16.24
N ASP A 314 15.86 3.26 -17.33
CA ASP A 314 14.55 3.82 -17.73
C ASP A 314 13.42 3.34 -16.81
N LEU A 315 13.50 2.06 -16.33
CA LEU A 315 12.48 1.45 -15.49
C LEU A 315 13.08 0.73 -14.28
N PHE A 316 12.27 0.68 -13.24
CA PHE A 316 12.45 -0.17 -12.09
C PHE A 316 11.23 -1.07 -11.90
N PHE A 317 11.46 -2.37 -11.73
CA PHE A 317 10.43 -3.34 -11.40
C PHE A 317 10.63 -3.90 -9.98
N HIS A 318 9.54 -4.02 -9.24
CA HIS A 318 9.53 -4.80 -8.00
C HIS A 318 8.50 -5.91 -8.12
N LEU A 319 8.94 -7.16 -7.96
CA LEU A 319 8.11 -8.33 -8.22
C LEU A 319 7.41 -8.87 -6.97
N GLY A 320 7.08 -7.98 -6.02
CA GLY A 320 6.33 -8.32 -4.82
C GLY A 320 7.19 -8.61 -3.59
N ASP A 321 6.52 -8.77 -2.47
CA ASP A 321 7.10 -8.97 -1.15
C ASP A 321 8.01 -7.81 -0.71
N PHE A 322 7.45 -6.58 -0.76
CA PHE A 322 8.13 -5.39 -0.23
C PHE A 322 8.31 -5.46 1.28
N ASN A 323 7.28 -5.92 1.98
CA ASN A 323 7.22 -6.08 3.43
C ASN A 323 6.43 -7.33 3.81
N SER A 324 6.61 -7.81 5.05
CA SER A 324 5.88 -8.98 5.55
C SER A 324 4.40 -8.69 5.82
N TYR A 325 4.01 -7.42 6.01
CA TYR A 325 2.65 -6.96 6.20
C TYR A 325 2.49 -5.53 5.67
N LEU A 326 1.31 -5.18 5.18
CA LEU A 326 0.94 -3.83 4.79
C LEU A 326 -0.04 -3.23 5.82
N ASP A 327 0.45 -2.96 7.02
CA ASP A 327 -0.33 -2.30 8.07
C ASP A 327 -0.28 -0.77 7.94
N ASN A 328 0.79 -0.23 7.35
CA ASN A 328 0.95 1.17 6.97
C ASN A 328 1.68 1.28 5.63
N VAL A 329 0.92 1.39 4.55
CA VAL A 329 1.47 1.39 3.18
C VAL A 329 2.50 2.50 2.94
N GLN A 330 2.28 3.69 3.49
CA GLN A 330 3.22 4.81 3.32
C GLN A 330 4.59 4.53 3.92
N LEU A 331 4.63 4.04 5.16
CA LEU A 331 5.89 3.69 5.82
C LEU A 331 6.56 2.49 5.15
N GLU A 332 5.79 1.52 4.76
CA GLU A 332 6.29 0.22 4.31
C GLU A 332 6.74 0.23 2.87
N LEU A 333 6.08 0.97 1.99
CA LEU A 333 6.51 1.11 0.60
C LEU A 333 7.44 2.31 0.40
N PHE A 334 7.05 3.49 0.85
CA PHE A 334 7.77 4.73 0.52
C PHE A 334 8.92 5.01 1.48
N ASP A 335 8.67 5.04 2.78
CA ASP A 335 9.70 5.40 3.74
C ASP A 335 10.77 4.32 3.89
N SER A 336 10.42 3.07 3.65
CA SER A 336 11.36 1.96 3.70
C SER A 336 12.07 1.67 2.36
N PHE A 337 11.52 2.11 1.23
CA PHE A 337 12.01 1.70 -0.08
C PHE A 337 11.90 2.77 -1.17
N LEU A 338 10.68 3.06 -1.67
CA LEU A 338 10.47 3.79 -2.93
C LEU A 338 11.02 5.20 -2.97
N LYS A 339 11.18 5.88 -1.82
CA LYS A 339 11.79 7.21 -1.76
C LYS A 339 13.24 7.26 -2.24
N LEU A 340 13.91 6.12 -2.36
CA LEU A 340 15.29 6.04 -2.87
C LEU A 340 15.35 5.81 -4.38
N ILE A 341 14.25 5.44 -5.01
CA ILE A 341 14.18 5.28 -6.47
C ILE A 341 14.18 6.65 -7.11
N PRO A 342 15.03 6.89 -8.12
CA PRO A 342 15.10 8.17 -8.81
C PRO A 342 13.77 8.60 -9.41
N SER A 343 13.39 9.86 -9.24
CA SER A 343 12.09 10.42 -9.67
C SER A 343 11.90 10.46 -11.20
N GLY A 344 12.95 10.21 -11.98
CA GLY A 344 12.88 10.10 -13.44
C GLY A 344 12.68 8.67 -13.96
N GLN A 345 12.70 7.66 -13.07
CA GLN A 345 12.46 6.26 -13.43
C GLN A 345 10.98 5.91 -13.30
N PHE A 346 10.47 5.16 -14.26
CA PHE A 346 9.16 4.53 -14.11
C PHE A 346 9.24 3.36 -13.15
N ILE A 347 8.29 3.29 -12.23
CA ILE A 347 8.13 2.22 -11.26
C ILE A 347 7.00 1.32 -11.72
N THR A 348 7.27 0.04 -11.83
CA THR A 348 6.27 -1.00 -12.07
C THR A 348 6.37 -2.02 -10.94
N ALA A 349 5.27 -2.27 -10.26
CA ALA A 349 5.25 -3.18 -9.13
C ALA A 349 4.16 -4.25 -9.30
N LEU A 350 4.49 -5.46 -8.90
CA LEU A 350 3.53 -6.55 -8.73
C LEU A 350 3.32 -6.81 -7.24
N ARG A 351 2.19 -7.40 -6.90
CA ARG A 351 2.00 -7.95 -5.56
C ARG A 351 2.69 -9.30 -5.43
N GLY A 352 3.36 -9.53 -4.31
CA GLY A 352 3.69 -10.86 -3.83
C GLY A 352 2.60 -11.37 -2.89
N ASN A 353 2.86 -12.50 -2.24
CA ASN A 353 1.89 -13.04 -1.30
C ASN A 353 1.77 -12.19 -0.02
N HIS A 354 2.82 -11.49 0.38
CA HIS A 354 2.80 -10.62 1.55
C HIS A 354 2.01 -9.33 1.34
N GLU A 355 1.79 -8.86 0.13
CA GLU A 355 0.95 -7.69 -0.17
C GLU A 355 -0.55 -7.96 0.00
N PHE A 356 -0.95 -9.21 0.26
CA PHE A 356 -2.32 -9.57 0.65
C PHE A 356 -2.54 -9.54 2.16
N ASP A 357 -1.49 -9.36 2.94
CA ASP A 357 -1.50 -9.40 4.39
C ASP A 357 -1.33 -8.01 5.00
N GLY A 358 -2.15 -7.69 5.99
CA GLY A 358 -2.15 -6.40 6.66
C GLY A 358 -3.43 -5.61 6.46
N TRP A 359 -3.65 -4.66 7.35
CA TRP A 359 -4.89 -3.86 7.39
C TRP A 359 -5.05 -2.93 6.20
N GLN A 360 -3.94 -2.48 5.63
CA GLN A 360 -3.94 -1.61 4.46
C GLN A 360 -3.55 -2.34 3.17
N ALA A 361 -3.58 -3.67 3.16
CA ALA A 361 -3.26 -4.47 1.96
C ALA A 361 -4.09 -4.04 0.74
N THR A 362 -5.37 -3.77 0.92
CA THR A 362 -6.26 -3.25 -0.13
C THR A 362 -5.85 -1.87 -0.67
N HIS A 363 -5.05 -1.12 0.08
CA HIS A 363 -4.57 0.19 -0.33
C HIS A 363 -3.36 0.13 -1.27
N PHE A 364 -2.69 -1.03 -1.40
CA PHE A 364 -1.55 -1.18 -2.31
C PHE A 364 -1.85 -0.63 -3.70
N LEU A 365 -3.01 -0.96 -4.26
CA LEU A 365 -3.41 -0.52 -5.59
C LEU A 365 -3.70 0.99 -5.71
N LYS A 366 -3.97 1.68 -4.61
CA LYS A 366 -4.07 3.16 -4.62
C LYS A 366 -2.72 3.80 -4.91
N TYR A 367 -1.64 3.17 -4.46
CA TYR A 367 -0.28 3.70 -4.59
C TYR A 367 0.43 3.21 -5.85
N LEU A 368 0.28 1.91 -6.15
CA LEU A 368 1.03 1.22 -7.20
C LEU A 368 0.10 0.34 -8.02
N SER A 369 -0.71 0.93 -8.87
CA SER A 369 -1.60 0.19 -9.78
C SER A 369 -1.30 0.47 -11.24
N SER A 370 -1.80 -0.44 -12.10
CA SER A 370 -1.96 -0.18 -13.53
C SER A 370 -2.96 0.96 -13.78
N PRO A 371 -3.08 1.48 -15.02
CA PRO A 371 -4.07 2.49 -15.37
C PRO A 371 -5.50 2.12 -14.96
N ASP A 372 -5.85 0.85 -15.08
CA ASP A 372 -7.18 0.31 -14.76
C ASP A 372 -7.35 -0.05 -13.27
N HIS A 373 -6.48 0.43 -12.41
CA HIS A 373 -6.44 0.08 -10.98
C HIS A 373 -6.33 -1.42 -10.70
N LYS A 374 -5.74 -2.19 -11.64
CA LYS A 374 -5.50 -3.63 -11.51
C LYS A 374 -4.11 -3.90 -10.95
N SER A 375 -3.94 -5.07 -10.34
CA SER A 375 -2.64 -5.55 -9.83
C SER A 375 -1.81 -6.28 -10.89
N TYR A 376 -2.34 -6.43 -12.08
CA TYR A 376 -1.70 -7.05 -13.24
C TYR A 376 -1.75 -6.10 -14.43
N HIS A 377 -0.79 -6.21 -15.33
CA HIS A 377 -0.66 -5.26 -16.45
C HIS A 377 0.15 -5.84 -17.60
N ALA A 378 0.00 -5.24 -18.77
CA ALA A 378 0.82 -5.52 -19.94
C ALA A 378 1.13 -4.21 -20.67
N PHE A 379 2.35 -4.10 -21.16
CA PHE A 379 2.76 -2.97 -22.00
C PHE A 379 3.95 -3.35 -22.87
N ARG A 380 4.18 -2.57 -23.90
CA ARG A 380 5.28 -2.78 -24.84
C ARG A 380 6.26 -1.60 -24.86
N ILE A 381 7.55 -1.92 -24.85
CA ILE A 381 8.62 -0.96 -25.07
C ILE A 381 9.53 -1.53 -26.18
N GLY A 382 9.58 -0.86 -27.31
CA GLY A 382 10.36 -1.32 -28.46
C GLY A 382 9.99 -2.74 -28.87
N GLU A 383 10.99 -3.62 -28.87
CA GLU A 383 10.85 -5.03 -29.25
C GLU A 383 10.37 -5.94 -28.12
N ILE A 384 10.20 -5.41 -26.88
CA ILE A 384 9.85 -6.22 -25.70
C ILE A 384 8.41 -5.96 -25.28
N PHE A 385 7.66 -7.05 -25.14
CA PHE A 385 6.37 -7.06 -24.46
C PHE A 385 6.56 -7.53 -23.04
N PHE A 386 6.17 -6.71 -22.08
CA PHE A 386 6.16 -7.00 -20.67
C PHE A 386 4.76 -7.41 -20.22
N LEU A 387 4.68 -8.54 -19.51
CA LEU A 387 3.44 -9.08 -18.98
C LEU A 387 3.61 -9.31 -17.47
N GLY A 388 3.02 -8.47 -16.65
CA GLY A 388 3.01 -8.59 -15.19
C GLY A 388 1.76 -9.29 -14.71
N LEU A 389 1.92 -10.41 -13.98
CA LEU A 389 0.84 -11.23 -13.45
C LEU A 389 0.82 -11.16 -11.91
N ASP A 390 -0.37 -11.01 -11.35
CA ASP A 390 -0.60 -11.18 -9.93
C ASP A 390 -0.81 -12.66 -9.63
N THR A 391 0.11 -13.26 -8.90
CA THR A 391 0.09 -14.70 -8.62
C THR A 391 -0.71 -15.07 -7.38
N GLY A 392 -1.25 -14.07 -6.69
CA GLY A 392 -2.08 -14.25 -5.50
C GLY A 392 -1.32 -14.74 -4.26
N HIS A 393 -2.06 -15.02 -3.21
CA HIS A 393 -1.57 -15.61 -1.97
C HIS A 393 -2.34 -16.88 -1.64
N HIS A 394 -1.66 -18.01 -1.56
CA HIS A 394 -2.29 -19.33 -1.37
C HIS A 394 -1.68 -20.04 -0.18
N LEU A 395 -2.38 -20.04 0.94
CA LEU A 395 -2.06 -20.88 2.08
C LEU A 395 -2.88 -22.16 2.06
N PRO A 396 -2.31 -23.30 2.46
CA PRO A 396 -3.08 -24.51 2.73
C PRO A 396 -4.19 -24.23 3.76
N LYS A 397 -5.35 -24.87 3.60
CA LYS A 397 -6.52 -24.66 4.49
C LYS A 397 -6.23 -24.95 5.96
N ASP A 398 -5.31 -25.87 6.23
CA ASP A 398 -4.86 -26.32 7.54
C ASP A 398 -3.56 -25.63 8.02
N SER A 399 -3.08 -24.64 7.28
CA SER A 399 -1.89 -23.88 7.66
C SER A 399 -2.13 -23.16 8.99
N LYS A 400 -1.22 -23.34 9.94
CA LYS A 400 -1.19 -22.60 11.21
C LYS A 400 -0.43 -21.28 11.12
N ASN A 401 -0.16 -20.80 9.91
CA ASN A 401 0.56 -19.57 9.68
C ASN A 401 -0.27 -18.36 10.17
N SER A 402 0.37 -17.39 10.81
CA SER A 402 -0.25 -16.16 11.31
C SER A 402 -0.91 -15.32 10.20
N PHE A 403 -0.51 -15.50 8.94
CA PHE A 403 -1.11 -14.82 7.78
C PHE A 403 -2.53 -15.31 7.48
N GLN A 404 -2.96 -16.47 7.96
CA GLN A 404 -4.33 -16.97 7.78
C GLN A 404 -5.42 -16.00 8.22
N ARG A 405 -5.13 -15.13 9.20
CA ARG A 405 -6.09 -14.14 9.69
C ARG A 405 -6.61 -13.17 8.61
N TYR A 406 -5.86 -13.00 7.51
CA TYR A 406 -6.23 -12.11 6.41
C TYR A 406 -6.92 -12.84 5.25
N THR A 407 -6.94 -14.16 5.23
CA THR A 407 -7.48 -14.94 4.10
C THR A 407 -8.97 -14.68 3.84
N GLY A 408 -9.73 -14.34 4.88
CA GLY A 408 -11.14 -13.95 4.75
C GLY A 408 -11.37 -12.61 4.04
N LEU A 409 -10.31 -11.83 3.77
CA LEU A 409 -10.39 -10.57 3.03
C LEU A 409 -10.06 -10.75 1.53
N ASN A 410 -9.73 -11.98 1.09
CA ASN A 410 -9.17 -12.24 -0.22
C ASN A 410 -10.03 -13.20 -1.03
N GLU A 411 -10.44 -12.78 -2.22
CA GLU A 411 -11.16 -13.60 -3.21
C GLU A 411 -10.21 -13.96 -4.37
N LEU A 412 -9.23 -14.82 -4.08
CA LEU A 412 -8.13 -15.12 -4.98
C LEU A 412 -8.53 -15.93 -6.20
N ASP A 413 -9.54 -16.80 -6.10
CA ASP A 413 -10.00 -17.55 -7.26
C ASP A 413 -10.70 -16.63 -8.26
N THR A 414 -11.46 -15.63 -7.79
CA THR A 414 -12.03 -14.55 -8.62
C THR A 414 -10.93 -13.75 -9.32
N LEU A 415 -9.92 -13.29 -8.57
CA LEU A 415 -8.78 -12.56 -9.14
C LEU A 415 -8.08 -13.33 -10.26
N LEU A 416 -7.83 -14.62 -10.06
CA LEU A 416 -7.14 -15.44 -11.06
C LEU A 416 -8.00 -15.71 -12.29
N GLU A 417 -9.32 -15.83 -12.12
CA GLU A 417 -10.25 -15.99 -13.25
C GLU A 417 -10.36 -14.70 -14.07
N GLU A 418 -10.50 -13.55 -13.44
CA GLU A 418 -10.46 -12.24 -14.12
C GLU A 418 -9.16 -12.05 -14.90
N GLN A 419 -8.02 -12.45 -14.33
CA GLN A 419 -6.74 -12.41 -15.05
C GLN A 419 -6.71 -13.38 -16.22
N ARG A 420 -7.27 -14.57 -16.06
CA ARG A 420 -7.33 -15.57 -17.13
C ARG A 420 -8.13 -15.05 -18.33
N GLU A 421 -9.28 -14.40 -18.08
CA GLU A 421 -10.09 -13.75 -19.11
C GLU A 421 -9.34 -12.58 -19.78
N TRP A 422 -8.70 -11.76 -18.99
CA TRP A 422 -7.88 -10.66 -19.50
C TRP A 422 -6.71 -11.17 -20.35
N LEU A 423 -6.04 -12.25 -19.94
CA LEU A 423 -4.96 -12.88 -20.72
C LEU A 423 -5.43 -13.31 -22.11
N GLU A 424 -6.66 -13.78 -22.28
CA GLU A 424 -7.20 -14.14 -23.60
C GLU A 424 -7.20 -12.95 -24.57
N THR A 425 -7.43 -11.76 -24.07
CA THR A 425 -7.35 -10.52 -24.87
C THR A 425 -5.91 -10.13 -25.14
N VAL A 426 -5.07 -10.15 -24.09
CA VAL A 426 -3.67 -9.71 -24.14
C VAL A 426 -2.85 -10.54 -25.12
N VAL A 427 -2.93 -11.88 -25.06
CA VAL A 427 -2.12 -12.75 -25.94
C VAL A 427 -2.54 -12.68 -27.41
N ARG A 428 -3.72 -12.14 -27.70
CA ARG A 428 -4.22 -11.90 -29.06
C ARG A 428 -3.90 -10.50 -29.57
N SER A 429 -3.44 -9.60 -28.71
CA SER A 429 -3.11 -8.22 -29.10
C SER A 429 -1.99 -8.19 -30.14
N GLU A 430 -1.98 -7.17 -30.96
CA GLU A 430 -0.92 -6.94 -31.95
C GLU A 430 0.43 -6.78 -31.23
N ASP A 431 0.47 -6.04 -30.14
CA ASP A 431 1.67 -5.80 -29.35
C ASP A 431 2.31 -7.11 -28.84
N PHE A 432 1.50 -8.04 -28.31
CA PHE A 432 2.00 -9.34 -27.89
C PHE A 432 2.50 -10.17 -29.09
N ARG A 433 1.73 -10.22 -30.16
CA ARG A 433 2.01 -11.08 -31.31
C ARG A 433 3.24 -10.65 -32.12
N THR A 434 3.44 -9.34 -32.24
CA THR A 434 4.53 -8.75 -33.04
C THR A 434 5.78 -8.42 -32.24
N ALA A 435 5.76 -8.53 -30.92
CA ALA A 435 6.95 -8.36 -30.11
C ALA A 435 8.02 -9.41 -30.43
N LYS A 436 9.29 -8.97 -30.48
CA LYS A 436 10.43 -9.88 -30.65
C LYS A 436 10.66 -10.71 -29.38
N TYR A 437 10.52 -10.09 -28.22
CA TYR A 437 10.65 -10.74 -26.90
C TYR A 437 9.38 -10.53 -26.05
N ARG A 438 8.98 -11.56 -25.33
CA ARG A 438 7.86 -11.56 -24.38
C ARG A 438 8.37 -11.99 -23.02
N ILE A 439 8.47 -11.03 -22.11
CA ILE A 439 8.94 -11.25 -20.75
C ILE A 439 7.73 -11.27 -19.83
N VAL A 440 7.49 -12.42 -19.19
CA VAL A 440 6.46 -12.56 -18.16
C VAL A 440 7.08 -12.39 -16.79
N MET A 441 6.42 -11.63 -15.96
CA MET A 441 6.80 -11.36 -14.57
C MET A 441 5.66 -11.78 -13.66
N GLY A 442 6.00 -12.43 -12.57
CA GLY A 442 5.05 -12.80 -11.52
C GLY A 442 5.79 -13.20 -10.28
N HIS A 443 5.24 -12.93 -9.11
CA HIS A 443 5.95 -13.23 -7.87
C HIS A 443 6.31 -14.72 -7.75
N VAL A 444 5.40 -15.62 -8.16
CA VAL A 444 5.60 -17.07 -8.19
C VAL A 444 5.80 -17.55 -9.63
N ALA A 445 6.69 -18.53 -9.84
CA ALA A 445 6.92 -19.14 -11.14
C ALA A 445 6.15 -20.46 -11.31
N PRO A 446 5.75 -20.83 -12.57
CA PRO A 446 4.90 -21.99 -12.82
C PRO A 446 5.64 -23.35 -12.79
N HIS A 447 6.97 -23.35 -12.80
CA HIS A 447 7.78 -24.59 -12.78
C HIS A 447 9.06 -24.40 -11.96
N SER A 448 9.78 -25.50 -11.73
CA SER A 448 11.10 -25.53 -11.05
C SER A 448 11.09 -24.92 -9.63
N GLN A 449 9.96 -24.99 -8.93
CA GLN A 449 9.84 -24.54 -7.55
C GLN A 449 10.38 -25.59 -6.57
N PRO A 450 11.06 -25.18 -5.49
CA PRO A 450 11.35 -26.04 -4.34
C PRO A 450 10.07 -26.65 -3.75
N ASP A 451 10.19 -27.83 -3.12
CA ASP A 451 9.03 -28.57 -2.60
C ASP A 451 8.18 -27.77 -1.62
N GLU A 452 8.83 -26.99 -0.78
CA GLU A 452 8.19 -26.12 0.22
C GLU A 452 7.23 -25.05 -0.37
N PHE A 453 7.44 -24.67 -1.65
CA PHE A 453 6.62 -23.67 -2.35
C PHE A 453 5.68 -24.25 -3.40
N LYS A 454 5.69 -25.56 -3.61
CA LYS A 454 4.86 -26.22 -4.65
C LYS A 454 3.36 -26.02 -4.45
N HIS A 455 2.89 -25.74 -3.23
CA HIS A 455 1.47 -25.53 -2.95
C HIS A 455 0.88 -24.29 -3.64
N MET A 456 1.71 -23.29 -3.99
CA MET A 456 1.26 -22.08 -4.68
C MET A 456 1.11 -22.27 -6.20
N VAL A 457 1.77 -23.25 -6.77
CA VAL A 457 1.87 -23.46 -8.22
C VAL A 457 0.58 -23.94 -8.88
N PRO A 458 -0.28 -24.79 -8.28
CA PRO A 458 -1.45 -25.34 -8.97
C PRO A 458 -2.44 -24.30 -9.49
N ARG A 459 -2.71 -23.24 -8.69
CA ARG A 459 -3.61 -22.15 -9.09
C ARG A 459 -3.01 -21.30 -10.20
N LEU A 460 -1.74 -20.94 -10.07
CA LEU A 460 -1.01 -20.22 -11.11
C LEU A 460 -1.02 -21.02 -12.43
N ARG A 461 -0.75 -22.33 -12.39
CA ARG A 461 -0.81 -23.18 -13.57
C ARG A 461 -2.20 -23.24 -14.19
N ARG A 462 -3.27 -23.30 -13.38
CA ARG A 462 -4.66 -23.26 -13.87
C ARG A 462 -4.93 -21.98 -14.66
N MET A 463 -4.46 -20.84 -14.17
CA MET A 463 -4.59 -19.55 -14.84
C MET A 463 -3.79 -19.50 -16.15
N THR A 464 -2.54 -19.98 -16.16
CA THR A 464 -1.57 -19.74 -17.23
C THR A 464 -1.39 -20.88 -18.23
N ALA A 465 -1.75 -22.13 -17.86
CA ALA A 465 -1.45 -23.32 -18.68
C ALA A 465 -2.10 -23.28 -20.06
N LYS A 466 -3.32 -22.75 -20.19
CA LYS A 466 -4.01 -22.59 -21.48
C LYS A 466 -3.20 -21.77 -22.49
N PHE A 467 -2.38 -20.85 -22.00
CA PHE A 467 -1.65 -19.90 -22.83
C PHE A 467 -0.20 -20.32 -23.05
N PHE A 468 0.51 -20.70 -22.01
CA PHE A 468 1.98 -20.82 -22.01
C PHE A 468 2.49 -22.25 -21.87
N ARG A 469 1.61 -23.23 -21.65
CA ARG A 469 1.99 -24.63 -21.55
C ARG A 469 1.78 -25.35 -22.88
N GLY A 470 2.68 -26.29 -23.21
CA GLY A 470 2.57 -27.16 -24.39
C GLY A 470 3.85 -27.20 -25.21
N ASP A 471 3.87 -28.10 -26.18
CA ASP A 471 4.94 -28.23 -27.18
C ASP A 471 4.31 -28.65 -28.53
N PRO A 472 4.05 -27.71 -29.46
CA PRO A 472 4.30 -26.27 -29.33
C PRO A 472 3.36 -25.60 -28.33
N THR A 473 3.84 -24.53 -27.69
CA THR A 473 3.01 -23.69 -26.83
C THR A 473 2.09 -22.81 -27.66
N PRO A 474 0.81 -22.62 -27.28
CA PRO A 474 -0.12 -21.78 -28.02
C PRO A 474 0.36 -20.33 -28.17
N TYR A 475 0.97 -19.77 -27.11
CA TYR A 475 1.48 -18.40 -27.08
C TYR A 475 2.89 -18.41 -26.46
N PRO A 476 3.94 -18.42 -27.30
CA PRO A 476 5.31 -18.52 -26.80
C PRO A 476 5.72 -17.25 -26.05
N ILE A 477 6.45 -17.46 -24.97
CA ILE A 477 7.12 -16.42 -24.20
C ILE A 477 8.61 -16.74 -24.11
N ASP A 478 9.44 -15.71 -23.87
CA ASP A 478 10.88 -15.86 -23.98
C ASP A 478 11.57 -15.97 -22.61
N LEU A 479 10.95 -15.43 -21.57
CA LEU A 479 11.50 -15.48 -20.21
C LEU A 479 10.39 -15.31 -19.19
N TRP A 480 10.47 -16.08 -18.08
CA TRP A 480 9.70 -15.84 -16.87
C TRP A 480 10.61 -15.37 -15.74
N ILE A 481 10.27 -14.25 -15.10
CA ILE A 481 11.00 -13.69 -13.98
C ILE A 481 10.12 -13.74 -12.73
N ALA A 482 10.68 -14.28 -11.63
CA ALA A 482 9.95 -14.44 -10.37
C ALA A 482 10.80 -14.09 -9.13
N GLY A 483 10.15 -14.09 -7.96
CA GLY A 483 10.73 -13.99 -6.63
C GLY A 483 10.31 -15.16 -5.75
N HIS A 484 9.81 -14.84 -4.54
CA HIS A 484 9.15 -15.73 -3.59
C HIS A 484 10.03 -16.74 -2.86
N THR A 485 10.95 -17.41 -3.54
CA THR A 485 11.74 -18.48 -2.92
C THR A 485 12.94 -17.96 -2.12
N HIS A 486 13.24 -16.67 -2.21
CA HIS A 486 14.43 -16.03 -1.63
C HIS A 486 15.77 -16.68 -2.05
N ARG A 487 15.76 -17.42 -3.16
CA ARG A 487 16.94 -18.12 -3.68
C ARG A 487 17.14 -17.73 -5.13
N TYR A 488 18.31 -17.20 -5.43
CA TYR A 488 18.68 -17.00 -6.82
C TYR A 488 18.69 -18.33 -7.55
N GLN A 489 17.97 -18.39 -8.65
CA GLN A 489 17.88 -19.58 -9.47
C GLN A 489 17.77 -19.20 -10.95
N VAL A 490 18.47 -19.95 -11.79
CA VAL A 490 18.29 -19.95 -13.24
C VAL A 490 17.86 -21.36 -13.62
N SER A 491 16.75 -21.47 -14.30
CA SER A 491 16.22 -22.76 -14.76
C SER A 491 16.04 -22.71 -16.28
N PRO A 492 16.51 -23.74 -17.01
CA PRO A 492 16.23 -23.84 -18.44
C PRO A 492 14.74 -24.09 -18.69
N ALA A 493 14.36 -24.03 -19.95
CA ALA A 493 13.03 -24.46 -20.37
C ALA A 493 12.74 -25.89 -19.89
N ALA A 494 11.52 -26.14 -19.41
CA ALA A 494 11.07 -27.44 -18.92
C ALA A 494 10.13 -28.11 -19.93
N PRO A 495 9.92 -29.43 -19.88
CA PRO A 495 8.91 -30.10 -20.68
C PRO A 495 7.55 -29.44 -20.49
N ASN A 496 6.86 -29.13 -21.58
CA ASN A 496 5.59 -28.40 -21.59
C ASN A 496 5.63 -26.92 -21.09
N TRP A 497 6.79 -26.39 -20.70
CA TRP A 497 7.02 -24.99 -20.36
C TRP A 497 8.26 -24.51 -21.12
N ARG A 498 8.09 -24.11 -22.35
CA ARG A 498 9.16 -23.90 -23.37
C ARG A 498 9.83 -22.53 -23.21
N PHE A 499 10.11 -22.13 -21.98
CA PHE A 499 10.81 -20.88 -21.65
C PHE A 499 11.71 -21.08 -20.43
N PRO A 500 12.85 -20.38 -20.37
CA PRO A 500 13.69 -20.32 -19.18
C PRO A 500 13.04 -19.47 -18.10
N MET A 501 13.44 -19.71 -16.88
CA MET A 501 12.98 -18.98 -15.69
C MET A 501 14.15 -18.50 -14.87
N ILE A 502 14.03 -17.29 -14.33
CA ILE A 502 14.95 -16.75 -13.34
C ILE A 502 14.20 -16.30 -12.10
N VAL A 503 14.82 -16.50 -10.94
CA VAL A 503 14.27 -16.11 -9.64
C VAL A 503 15.23 -15.18 -8.92
N LEU A 504 14.72 -14.05 -8.43
CA LEU A 504 15.43 -13.14 -7.54
C LEU A 504 15.47 -13.69 -6.12
N ALA A 505 16.59 -13.49 -5.43
CA ALA A 505 16.75 -13.92 -4.04
C ALA A 505 16.31 -12.87 -3.02
N GLY A 506 16.10 -11.64 -3.45
CA GLY A 506 15.70 -10.56 -2.57
C GLY A 506 16.77 -10.02 -1.62
N GLY A 507 16.34 -9.43 -0.51
CA GLY A 507 17.21 -8.77 0.45
C GLY A 507 17.80 -9.67 1.54
N SER A 508 17.62 -10.97 1.47
CA SER A 508 18.06 -11.91 2.50
C SER A 508 19.58 -12.01 2.59
N LYS A 509 20.16 -11.82 3.77
CA LYS A 509 21.59 -12.04 4.01
C LYS A 509 22.03 -13.50 3.80
N LYS A 510 21.10 -14.44 3.96
CA LYS A 510 21.38 -15.88 3.77
C LYS A 510 21.63 -16.23 2.30
N TYR A 511 20.98 -15.47 1.39
CA TYR A 511 21.02 -15.70 -0.05
C TYR A 511 21.42 -14.40 -0.76
N TYR A 512 22.66 -13.96 -0.53
CA TYR A 512 23.17 -12.66 -1.00
C TYR A 512 23.28 -12.52 -2.53
N GLN A 513 23.25 -13.64 -3.26
CA GLN A 513 23.29 -13.66 -4.73
C GLN A 513 21.90 -13.33 -5.29
N GLY A 514 21.85 -12.54 -6.37
CA GLY A 514 20.59 -12.22 -7.03
C GLY A 514 19.70 -11.24 -6.27
N ALA A 515 20.29 -10.30 -5.56
CA ALA A 515 19.55 -9.22 -4.88
C ALA A 515 18.88 -8.29 -5.87
N ALA A 516 19.49 -8.06 -7.03
CA ALA A 516 18.90 -7.31 -8.13
C ALA A 516 19.36 -7.88 -9.48
N PHE A 517 18.55 -7.67 -10.52
CA PHE A 517 18.94 -7.92 -11.90
C PHE A 517 18.94 -6.61 -12.67
N TYR A 518 19.98 -6.39 -13.48
CA TYR A 518 20.09 -5.23 -14.36
C TYR A 518 20.11 -5.66 -15.81
N PHE A 519 19.15 -5.21 -16.59
CA PHE A 519 18.96 -5.55 -17.99
C PHE A 519 19.40 -4.41 -18.90
N LYS A 520 20.12 -4.77 -19.94
CA LYS A 520 20.41 -3.91 -21.10
C LYS A 520 19.74 -4.50 -22.33
N VAL A 521 18.93 -3.69 -22.97
CA VAL A 521 18.29 -4.00 -24.23
C VAL A 521 19.01 -3.24 -25.32
N THR A 522 19.38 -3.93 -26.39
CA THR A 522 19.97 -3.37 -27.60
C THR A 522 19.14 -3.79 -28.81
N ALA A 523 19.49 -3.28 -29.99
CA ALA A 523 18.86 -3.71 -31.25
C ALA A 523 19.06 -5.22 -31.52
N GLN A 524 20.15 -5.80 -31.02
CA GLN A 524 20.56 -7.18 -31.30
C GLN A 524 20.02 -8.16 -30.25
N ASP A 525 20.17 -7.82 -28.99
CA ASP A 525 19.96 -8.77 -27.88
C ASP A 525 19.48 -8.11 -26.58
N ILE A 526 19.15 -8.96 -25.63
CA ILE A 526 18.90 -8.60 -24.23
C ILE A 526 19.98 -9.30 -23.40
N THR A 527 20.79 -8.51 -22.68
CA THR A 527 21.70 -9.03 -21.67
C THR A 527 21.28 -8.61 -20.28
N PHE A 528 21.59 -9.41 -19.27
CA PHE A 528 21.37 -8.99 -17.89
C PHE A 528 22.48 -9.48 -16.95
N GLU A 529 22.70 -8.69 -15.93
CA GLU A 529 23.62 -8.97 -14.85
C GLU A 529 22.85 -9.33 -13.58
N VAL A 530 23.32 -10.36 -12.90
CA VAL A 530 22.88 -10.76 -11.57
C VAL A 530 23.75 -10.05 -10.55
N ILE A 531 23.14 -9.21 -9.72
CA ILE A 531 23.84 -8.36 -8.76
C ILE A 531 23.61 -8.89 -7.35
N ASP A 532 24.67 -9.02 -6.56
CA ASP A 532 24.60 -9.43 -5.17
C ASP A 532 24.25 -8.27 -4.21
N THR A 533 24.05 -8.56 -2.93
CA THR A 533 23.73 -7.55 -1.90
C THR A 533 24.88 -6.55 -1.66
N ALA A 534 26.10 -6.85 -2.11
CA ALA A 534 27.25 -5.96 -2.04
C ALA A 534 27.41 -5.07 -3.29
N GLY A 535 26.54 -5.24 -4.28
CA GLY A 535 26.57 -4.51 -5.55
C GLY A 535 27.58 -5.06 -6.56
N LYS A 536 28.06 -6.30 -6.39
CA LYS A 536 28.97 -6.95 -7.35
C LYS A 536 28.15 -7.76 -8.35
N THR A 537 28.61 -7.84 -9.60
CA THR A 537 28.09 -8.79 -10.58
C THR A 537 28.50 -10.20 -10.17
N HIS A 538 27.51 -11.07 -10.03
CA HIS A 538 27.69 -12.48 -9.68
C HIS A 538 27.68 -13.37 -10.94
N ALA A 539 26.83 -13.05 -11.90
CA ALA A 539 26.69 -13.74 -13.17
C ALA A 539 26.15 -12.78 -14.24
N GLY A 540 26.39 -13.10 -15.49
CA GLY A 540 25.83 -12.41 -16.64
C GLY A 540 25.17 -13.41 -17.58
N PHE A 541 24.10 -12.99 -18.25
CA PHE A 541 23.35 -13.80 -19.21
C PHE A 541 22.91 -12.99 -20.41
N ARG A 542 22.79 -13.68 -21.55
CA ARG A 542 22.16 -13.19 -22.76
C ARG A 542 20.89 -14.01 -23.02
N LEU A 543 19.78 -13.34 -23.29
CA LEU A 543 18.57 -13.98 -23.76
C LEU A 543 18.62 -14.06 -25.28
N SER A 544 18.75 -15.28 -25.80
CA SER A 544 18.68 -15.53 -27.23
C SER A 544 17.29 -15.99 -27.62
N ALA A 545 16.64 -15.29 -28.56
CA ALA A 545 15.39 -15.71 -29.19
C ALA A 545 15.71 -16.51 -30.45
N SER A 546 16.22 -17.73 -30.29
CA SER A 546 16.49 -18.60 -31.43
C SER A 546 15.28 -19.46 -31.75
N GLY A 547 14.35 -18.95 -32.53
CA GLY A 547 13.33 -19.60 -33.35
C GLY A 547 12.49 -20.76 -32.80
N LYS A 548 12.93 -21.54 -31.82
CA LYS A 548 12.22 -22.73 -31.29
C LYS A 548 12.06 -22.77 -29.78
N THR A 549 13.08 -22.44 -29.03
CA THR A 549 13.04 -22.37 -27.55
C THR A 549 14.04 -21.32 -27.10
N PRO A 550 13.62 -20.29 -26.35
CA PRO A 550 14.53 -19.27 -25.86
C PRO A 550 15.52 -19.89 -24.85
N VAL A 551 16.76 -19.40 -24.88
CA VAL A 551 17.86 -19.89 -24.06
C VAL A 551 18.52 -18.73 -23.32
N LEU A 552 18.95 -18.97 -22.09
CA LEU A 552 19.82 -18.07 -21.33
C LEU A 552 21.28 -18.57 -21.46
N GLU A 553 22.08 -17.82 -22.16
CA GLU A 553 23.49 -18.11 -22.37
C GLU A 553 24.34 -17.31 -21.37
N PRO A 554 25.25 -17.93 -20.61
CA PRO A 554 26.21 -17.21 -19.78
C PRO A 554 27.08 -16.25 -20.63
N VAL A 555 27.37 -15.05 -20.08
CA VAL A 555 28.17 -14.01 -20.75
C VAL A 555 29.32 -13.60 -19.85
#